data_14a17428a0b9de6019234a5c6e2542fd
#
_entry.id   14a17428a0b9de6019234a5c6e2542fd
#
_cell.length_a   1.000
_cell.length_b   1.000
_cell.length_c   1.000
_cell.angle_alpha   90.00
_cell.angle_beta   90.00
_cell.angle_gamma   90.00
#
_symmetry.space_group_name_H-M   'P 1'
#
loop_
_entity.id
_entity.type
_entity.pdbx_description
1 polymer ?
#
loop_
_entity_poly.entity_id
_entity_poly.type
_entity_poly.pdbx_seq_one_letter_code
_entity_poly.pdbx_strand_id
1 'polypeptide(L)'
;MAAQRTYLAIDLKSFYASVECVDRHLDPLTTNLVVADASRTEKTICLAVSPSLKAYKIPGRARLFEAVQRVKEVNAQRLQTAIRQKKAVRGEDGKYHFASTSFDANALNADPALGLSYIVAPPRMQRYLDVSTQIYQTYLKYVSPADLYPYSIDEVFIVVTGSLPS
;
A
#
# COMPACT_ATOMS: atom_id res chain seq x y z
N MET A 1 44.97 6.09 2.40
CA MET A 1 43.76 5.53 3.02
C MET A 1 42.54 5.72 2.12
N ALA A 2 41.83 4.65 1.82
CA ALA A 2 40.58 4.76 1.10
C ALA A 2 39.53 5.47 1.97
N ALA A 3 38.93 6.51 1.46
CA ALA A 3 37.84 7.18 2.16
C ALA A 3 36.67 6.22 2.35
N GLN A 4 36.21 6.11 3.57
CA GLN A 4 35.02 5.31 3.89
C GLN A 4 33.79 6.01 3.32
N ARG A 5 33.03 5.31 2.46
CA ARG A 5 31.80 5.86 1.85
C ARG A 5 30.58 5.41 2.65
N THR A 6 29.68 6.34 2.88
CA THR A 6 28.39 6.08 3.52
C THR A 6 27.31 6.11 2.46
N TYR A 7 26.45 5.11 2.44
CA TYR A 7 25.34 4.98 1.49
C TYR A 7 24.01 5.10 2.23
N LEU A 8 23.08 5.83 1.63
CA LEU A 8 21.71 5.92 2.09
C LEU A 8 20.81 5.32 1.00
N ALA A 9 20.09 4.28 1.35
CA ALA A 9 19.08 3.68 0.47
C ALA A 9 17.70 4.22 0.86
N ILE A 10 16.99 4.79 -0.10
CA ILE A 10 15.64 5.28 0.09
C ILE A 10 14.70 4.41 -0.74
N ASP A 11 13.79 3.73 -0.05
CA ASP A 11 12.76 2.88 -0.63
C ASP A 11 11.41 3.47 -0.25
N LEU A 12 10.64 3.87 -1.26
CA LEU A 12 9.29 4.39 -1.06
C LEU A 12 8.33 3.21 -1.03
N LYS A 13 8.13 2.67 0.16
CA LYS A 13 7.27 1.48 0.37
C LYS A 13 5.90 1.68 -0.24
N SER A 14 5.48 0.67 -1.01
CA SER A 14 4.18 0.67 -1.66
C SER A 14 3.95 1.92 -2.54
N PHE A 15 4.99 2.33 -3.23
CA PHE A 15 5.02 3.62 -3.96
C PHE A 15 3.82 3.80 -4.89
N TYR A 16 3.52 2.79 -5.73
CA TYR A 16 2.40 2.93 -6.66
C TYR A 16 1.06 3.06 -5.92
N ALA A 17 0.89 2.30 -4.86
CA ALA A 17 -0.33 2.40 -4.04
C ALA A 17 -0.44 3.77 -3.38
N SER A 18 0.69 4.33 -2.92
CA SER A 18 0.71 5.67 -2.32
C SER A 18 0.32 6.75 -3.32
N VAL A 19 0.83 6.66 -4.57
CA VAL A 19 0.45 7.61 -5.63
C VAL A 19 -1.06 7.53 -5.89
N GLU A 20 -1.62 6.32 -5.98
CA GLU A 20 -3.05 6.15 -6.22
C GLU A 20 -3.90 6.69 -5.07
N CYS A 21 -3.46 6.50 -3.82
CA CYS A 21 -4.15 7.08 -2.66
C CYS A 21 -4.13 8.61 -2.68
N VAL A 22 -2.97 9.21 -2.90
CA VAL A 22 -2.82 10.67 -2.93
C VAL A 22 -3.65 11.28 -4.04
N ASP A 23 -3.64 10.69 -5.24
CA ASP A 23 -4.44 11.18 -6.36
C ASP A 23 -5.95 11.09 -6.08
N ARG A 24 -6.38 10.24 -5.15
CA ARG A 24 -7.78 10.11 -4.71
C ARG A 24 -8.08 10.90 -3.44
N HIS A 25 -7.13 11.71 -2.97
CA HIS A 25 -7.23 12.46 -1.71
C HIS A 25 -7.45 11.56 -0.49
N LEU A 26 -6.80 10.39 -0.49
CA LEU A 26 -6.84 9.43 0.59
C LEU A 26 -5.46 9.31 1.26
N ASP A 27 -5.46 8.96 2.55
CA ASP A 27 -4.22 8.77 3.29
C ASP A 27 -3.56 7.44 2.87
N PRO A 28 -2.34 7.47 2.31
CA PRO A 28 -1.67 6.23 1.88
C PRO A 28 -1.30 5.29 3.01
N LEU A 29 -1.26 5.76 4.26
CA LEU A 29 -0.91 4.93 5.42
C LEU A 29 -2.11 4.19 6.01
N THR A 30 -3.34 4.66 5.76
CA THR A 30 -4.55 4.11 6.38
C THR A 30 -5.55 3.56 5.37
N THR A 31 -5.34 3.78 4.07
CA THR A 31 -6.26 3.33 3.03
C THR A 31 -5.86 1.97 2.49
N ASN A 32 -6.79 1.03 2.45
CA ASN A 32 -6.58 -0.27 1.85
C ASN A 32 -6.72 -0.18 0.34
N LEU A 33 -5.63 -0.42 -0.38
CA LEU A 33 -5.60 -0.30 -1.83
C LEU A 33 -4.54 -1.23 -2.43
N VAL A 34 -4.89 -1.87 -3.54
CA VAL A 34 -3.94 -2.61 -4.37
C VAL A 34 -3.89 -1.99 -5.76
N VAL A 35 -2.72 -2.04 -6.39
CA VAL A 35 -2.55 -1.68 -7.79
C VAL A 35 -2.44 -2.96 -8.60
N ALA A 36 -3.46 -3.26 -9.40
CA ALA A 36 -3.51 -4.47 -10.20
C ALA A 36 -4.42 -4.29 -11.40
N ASP A 37 -4.09 -4.98 -12.50
CA ASP A 37 -4.94 -4.99 -13.69
C ASP A 37 -5.99 -6.10 -13.58
N ALA A 38 -7.11 -5.80 -12.95
CA ALA A 38 -8.21 -6.74 -12.76
C ALA A 38 -8.94 -7.10 -14.06
N SER A 39 -8.69 -6.35 -15.15
CA SER A 39 -9.29 -6.66 -16.45
C SER A 39 -8.69 -7.91 -17.10
N ARG A 40 -7.50 -8.31 -16.68
CA ARG A 40 -6.84 -9.53 -17.20
C ARG A 40 -7.41 -10.78 -16.56
N THR A 41 -6.99 -11.11 -15.36
CA THR A 41 -7.51 -12.23 -14.56
C THR A 41 -7.14 -12.00 -13.09
N GLU A 42 -7.77 -12.76 -12.17
CA GLU A 42 -7.38 -12.75 -10.76
C GLU A 42 -5.99 -13.36 -10.51
N LYS A 43 -5.40 -14.02 -11.52
CA LYS A 43 -4.02 -14.54 -11.44
C LYS A 43 -2.97 -13.44 -11.65
N THR A 44 -3.38 -12.23 -12.04
CA THR A 44 -2.46 -11.11 -12.21
C THR A 44 -1.76 -10.78 -10.89
N ILE A 45 -0.51 -10.33 -10.99
CA ILE A 45 0.28 -9.94 -9.82
C ILE A 45 -0.08 -8.51 -9.45
N CYS A 46 -0.30 -8.26 -8.17
CA CYS A 46 -0.42 -6.90 -7.64
C CYS A 46 0.94 -6.20 -7.78
N LEU A 47 0.96 -5.05 -8.41
CA LEU A 47 2.18 -4.26 -8.55
C LEU A 47 2.51 -3.52 -7.26
N ALA A 48 1.52 -3.24 -6.45
CA ALA A 48 1.70 -2.64 -5.12
C ALA A 48 0.50 -2.97 -4.23
N VAL A 49 0.76 -3.02 -2.94
CA VAL A 49 -0.25 -3.20 -1.88
C VAL A 49 0.02 -2.12 -0.84
N SER A 50 -1.02 -1.41 -0.41
CA SER A 50 -0.85 -0.34 0.58
C SER A 50 -0.38 -0.88 1.93
N PRO A 51 0.33 -0.05 2.75
CA PRO A 51 0.84 -0.49 4.04
C PRO A 51 -0.24 -1.04 4.98
N SER A 52 -1.42 -0.42 5.04
CA SER A 52 -2.51 -0.86 5.89
C SER A 52 -3.03 -2.25 5.48
N LEU A 53 -3.06 -2.53 4.18
CA LEU A 53 -3.50 -3.82 3.66
C LEU A 53 -2.43 -4.90 3.85
N LYS A 54 -1.15 -4.54 3.76
CA LYS A 54 -0.04 -5.47 4.08
C LYS A 54 -0.09 -5.97 5.52
N ALA A 55 -0.64 -5.18 6.43
CA ALA A 55 -0.79 -5.56 7.84
C ALA A 55 -1.65 -6.82 8.02
N TYR A 56 -2.48 -7.15 7.05
CA TYR A 56 -3.28 -8.39 7.04
C TYR A 56 -2.53 -9.59 6.43
N LYS A 57 -1.20 -9.52 6.32
CA LYS A 57 -0.34 -10.57 5.76
C LYS A 57 -0.56 -10.79 4.26
N ILE A 58 -0.85 -9.72 3.54
CA ILE A 58 -0.90 -9.74 2.07
C ILE A 58 0.45 -9.27 1.55
N PRO A 59 1.23 -10.11 0.85
CA PRO A 59 2.53 -9.71 0.34
C PRO A 59 2.43 -8.59 -0.69
N GLY A 60 3.47 -7.77 -0.79
CA GLY A 60 3.48 -6.62 -1.70
C GLY A 60 3.35 -6.98 -3.19
N ARG A 61 3.68 -8.21 -3.56
CA ARG A 61 3.58 -8.74 -4.91
C ARG A 61 2.74 -10.01 -4.97
N ALA A 62 1.73 -10.10 -4.12
CA ALA A 62 0.77 -11.20 -4.16
C ALA A 62 -0.02 -11.19 -5.48
N ARG A 63 -0.47 -12.36 -5.90
CA ARG A 63 -1.46 -12.41 -6.97
C ARG A 63 -2.80 -11.91 -6.46
N LEU A 64 -3.61 -11.32 -7.34
CA LEU A 64 -4.87 -10.71 -6.92
C LEU A 64 -5.79 -11.73 -6.23
N PHE A 65 -5.84 -12.99 -6.70
CA PHE A 65 -6.68 -13.99 -6.04
C PHE A 65 -6.21 -14.31 -4.61
N GLU A 66 -4.91 -14.21 -4.34
CA GLU A 66 -4.38 -14.42 -2.98
C GLU A 66 -4.84 -13.30 -2.05
N ALA A 67 -4.85 -12.06 -2.54
CA ALA A 67 -5.37 -10.92 -1.80
C ALA A 67 -6.88 -11.09 -1.54
N VAL A 68 -7.64 -11.48 -2.55
CA VAL A 68 -9.08 -11.75 -2.42
C VAL A 68 -9.34 -12.83 -1.37
N GLN A 69 -8.58 -13.93 -1.42
CA GLN A 69 -8.74 -15.04 -0.46
C GLN A 69 -8.40 -14.61 0.95
N ARG A 70 -7.30 -13.86 1.12
CA ARG A 70 -6.90 -13.39 2.45
C ARG A 70 -7.93 -12.42 3.04
N VAL A 71 -8.51 -11.55 2.22
CA VAL A 71 -9.58 -10.66 2.67
C VAL A 71 -10.80 -11.45 3.12
N LYS A 72 -11.16 -12.52 2.41
CA LYS A 72 -12.25 -13.40 2.85
C LYS A 72 -11.97 -14.04 4.21
N GLU A 73 -10.74 -14.50 4.44
CA GLU A 73 -10.34 -15.08 5.73
C GLU A 73 -10.43 -14.05 6.85
N VAL A 74 -9.92 -12.84 6.62
CA VAL A 74 -9.98 -11.76 7.59
C VAL A 74 -11.44 -11.39 7.90
N ASN A 75 -12.28 -11.30 6.88
CA ASN A 75 -13.69 -10.99 7.06
C ASN A 75 -14.45 -12.08 7.80
N ALA A 76 -14.09 -13.35 7.61
CA ALA A 76 -14.69 -14.44 8.40
C ALA A 76 -14.40 -14.24 9.89
N GLN A 77 -13.16 -13.90 10.25
CA GLN A 77 -12.78 -13.62 11.63
C GLN A 77 -13.44 -12.35 12.18
N ARG A 78 -13.50 -11.29 11.36
CA ARG A 78 -14.14 -10.04 11.75
C ARG A 78 -15.63 -10.22 11.99
N LEU A 79 -16.32 -11.00 11.15
CA LEU A 79 -17.73 -11.27 11.31
C LEU A 79 -18.00 -12.06 12.61
N GLN A 80 -17.18 -13.03 12.96
CA GLN A 80 -17.30 -13.75 14.22
C GLN A 80 -17.18 -12.80 15.43
N THR A 81 -16.27 -11.85 15.36
CA THR A 81 -16.12 -10.82 16.40
C THR A 81 -17.36 -9.93 16.48
N ALA A 82 -17.89 -9.49 15.33
CA ALA A 82 -19.10 -8.68 15.28
C ALA A 82 -20.31 -9.42 15.87
N ILE A 83 -20.44 -10.72 15.58
CA ILE A 83 -21.52 -11.55 16.15
C ILE A 83 -21.38 -11.62 17.67
N ARG A 84 -20.19 -11.90 18.18
CA ARG A 84 -19.94 -12.00 19.63
C ARG A 84 -20.24 -10.68 20.35
N GLN A 85 -19.97 -9.54 19.70
CA GLN A 85 -20.21 -8.23 20.28
C GLN A 85 -21.60 -7.69 19.97
N LYS A 86 -22.46 -8.51 19.34
CA LYS A 86 -23.85 -8.15 18.99
C LYS A 86 -23.93 -6.93 18.07
N LYS A 87 -22.94 -6.75 17.20
CA LYS A 87 -22.86 -5.65 16.23
C LYS A 87 -23.13 -6.08 14.80
N ALA A 88 -23.21 -7.40 14.54
CA ALA A 88 -23.58 -7.91 13.22
C ALA A 88 -25.07 -7.73 12.97
N VAL A 89 -25.42 -7.57 11.68
CA VAL A 89 -26.80 -7.41 11.24
C VAL A 89 -27.31 -8.74 10.73
N ARG A 90 -28.52 -9.13 11.15
CA ARG A 90 -29.14 -10.35 10.66
C ARG A 90 -29.92 -10.02 9.38
N GLY A 91 -29.54 -10.68 8.27
CA GLY A 91 -30.18 -10.48 6.98
C GLY A 91 -31.49 -11.29 6.83
N GLU A 92 -32.21 -11.02 5.74
CA GLU A 92 -33.44 -11.75 5.38
C GLU A 92 -33.17 -13.25 5.14
N ASP A 93 -31.95 -13.61 4.75
CA ASP A 93 -31.48 -14.98 4.57
C ASP A 93 -31.26 -15.73 5.90
N GLY A 94 -31.49 -15.08 7.04
CA GLY A 94 -31.25 -15.61 8.36
C GLY A 94 -29.79 -15.65 8.79
N LYS A 95 -28.88 -15.16 7.96
CA LYS A 95 -27.45 -15.13 8.24
C LYS A 95 -27.02 -13.76 8.75
N TYR A 96 -25.90 -13.75 9.49
CA TYR A 96 -25.31 -12.51 9.97
C TYR A 96 -24.44 -11.88 8.88
N HIS A 97 -24.50 -10.56 8.80
CA HIS A 97 -23.74 -9.75 7.85
C HIS A 97 -23.14 -8.55 8.56
N PHE A 98 -22.12 -7.93 7.92
CA PHE A 98 -21.62 -6.65 8.36
C PHE A 98 -22.67 -5.55 8.13
N ALA A 99 -22.70 -4.56 9.02
CA ALA A 99 -23.56 -3.38 8.85
C ALA A 99 -23.14 -2.58 7.60
N SER A 100 -21.85 -2.51 7.30
CA SER A 100 -21.27 -1.85 6.14
C SER A 100 -19.84 -2.36 5.92
N THR A 101 -19.13 -1.79 4.97
CA THR A 101 -17.72 -2.08 4.71
C THR A 101 -16.91 -0.79 4.70
N SER A 102 -15.60 -0.90 4.90
CA SER A 102 -14.71 0.23 4.83
C SER A 102 -13.35 -0.17 4.30
N PHE A 103 -12.72 0.70 3.55
CA PHE A 103 -11.32 0.57 3.14
C PHE A 103 -10.38 1.42 4.01
N ASP A 104 -10.88 2.02 5.09
CA ASP A 104 -10.08 2.83 6.01
C ASP A 104 -9.69 2.01 7.24
N ALA A 105 -8.39 1.84 7.46
CA ALA A 105 -7.86 1.06 8.58
C ALA A 105 -8.30 1.61 9.94
N ASN A 106 -8.39 2.93 10.10
CA ASN A 106 -8.82 3.54 11.34
C ASN A 106 -10.29 3.23 11.65
N ALA A 107 -11.15 3.32 10.64
CA ALA A 107 -12.56 2.96 10.79
C ALA A 107 -12.72 1.48 11.13
N LEU A 108 -11.98 0.60 10.47
CA LEU A 108 -12.02 -0.83 10.70
C LEU A 108 -11.55 -1.20 12.11
N ASN A 109 -10.51 -0.54 12.62
CA ASN A 109 -10.00 -0.77 13.95
C ASN A 109 -10.97 -0.26 15.04
N ALA A 110 -11.74 0.77 14.73
CA ALA A 110 -12.67 1.35 15.68
C ALA A 110 -14.04 0.65 15.73
N ASP A 111 -14.44 -0.02 14.63
CA ASP A 111 -15.79 -0.59 14.51
C ASP A 111 -15.77 -2.00 13.94
N PRO A 112 -16.01 -3.04 14.78
CA PRO A 112 -16.07 -4.42 14.31
C PRO A 112 -17.34 -4.74 13.48
N ALA A 113 -18.33 -3.86 13.41
CA ALA A 113 -19.47 -4.01 12.53
C ALA A 113 -19.11 -3.80 11.04
N LEU A 114 -17.92 -3.26 10.75
CA LEU A 114 -17.45 -3.01 9.40
C LEU A 114 -16.68 -4.19 8.83
N GLY A 115 -17.02 -4.57 7.61
CA GLY A 115 -16.25 -5.54 6.83
C GLY A 115 -15.06 -4.87 6.15
N LEU A 116 -13.96 -5.62 6.04
CA LEU A 116 -12.76 -5.17 5.33
C LEU A 116 -13.02 -5.09 3.83
N SER A 117 -12.79 -3.94 3.25
CA SER A 117 -12.77 -3.74 1.81
C SER A 117 -11.48 -3.05 1.37
N TYR A 118 -11.26 -2.99 0.09
CA TYR A 118 -10.08 -2.35 -0.49
C TYR A 118 -10.39 -1.87 -1.90
N ILE A 119 -9.60 -0.90 -2.35
CA ILE A 119 -9.71 -0.34 -3.71
C ILE A 119 -8.76 -1.13 -4.62
N VAL A 120 -9.22 -1.52 -5.80
CA VAL A 120 -8.37 -2.07 -6.86
C VAL A 120 -8.15 -0.96 -7.89
N ALA A 121 -6.94 -0.41 -7.92
CA ALA A 121 -6.56 0.66 -8.84
C ALA A 121 -5.87 0.09 -10.07
N PRO A 122 -6.32 0.41 -11.30
CA PRO A 122 -5.58 0.01 -12.50
C PRO A 122 -4.19 0.66 -12.52
N PRO A 123 -3.15 -0.04 -13.02
CA PRO A 123 -1.81 0.54 -13.10
C PRO A 123 -1.75 1.76 -14.02
N ARG A 124 -1.02 2.79 -13.59
CA ARG A 124 -0.78 4.01 -14.38
C ARG A 124 0.72 4.30 -14.41
N MET A 125 1.46 3.51 -15.17
CA MET A 125 2.93 3.54 -15.15
C MET A 125 3.51 4.91 -15.48
N GLN A 126 2.92 5.66 -16.43
CA GLN A 126 3.39 7.01 -16.76
C GLN A 126 3.24 7.96 -15.58
N ARG A 127 2.13 7.86 -14.85
CA ARG A 127 1.92 8.66 -13.64
C ARG A 127 2.98 8.37 -12.57
N TYR A 128 3.32 7.10 -12.39
CA TYR A 128 4.34 6.71 -11.40
C TYR A 128 5.72 7.20 -11.81
N LEU A 129 6.04 7.14 -13.10
CA LEU A 129 7.28 7.69 -13.63
C LEU A 129 7.37 9.20 -13.41
N ASP A 130 6.28 9.92 -13.65
CA ASP A 130 6.23 11.38 -13.47
C ASP A 130 6.47 11.75 -12.01
N VAL A 131 5.81 11.07 -11.08
CA VAL A 131 5.99 11.31 -9.64
C VAL A 131 7.40 10.92 -9.20
N SER A 132 7.92 9.80 -9.67
CA SER A 132 9.28 9.37 -9.39
C SER A 132 10.31 10.40 -9.86
N THR A 133 10.11 10.97 -11.05
CA THR A 133 10.97 12.03 -11.58
C THR A 133 10.93 13.28 -10.70
N GLN A 134 9.76 13.67 -10.22
CA GLN A 134 9.62 14.80 -9.31
C GLN A 134 10.37 14.56 -7.99
N ILE A 135 10.27 13.35 -7.45
CA ILE A 135 10.98 12.98 -6.23
C ILE A 135 12.49 13.00 -6.47
N TYR A 136 12.95 12.46 -7.59
CA TYR A 136 14.36 12.47 -7.98
C TYR A 136 14.89 13.89 -8.07
N GLN A 137 14.15 14.80 -8.70
CA GLN A 137 14.50 16.22 -8.79
C GLN A 137 14.59 16.88 -7.42
N THR A 138 13.73 16.47 -6.48
CA THR A 138 13.78 16.94 -5.09
C THR A 138 15.08 16.52 -4.41
N TYR A 139 15.53 15.29 -4.63
CA TYR A 139 16.81 14.82 -4.09
C TYR A 139 17.99 15.61 -4.65
N LEU A 140 17.95 15.99 -5.92
CA LEU A 140 19.00 16.80 -6.56
C LEU A 140 19.21 18.18 -5.91
N LYS A 141 18.23 18.67 -5.16
CA LYS A 141 18.37 19.92 -4.40
C LYS A 141 19.27 19.76 -3.19
N TYR A 142 19.51 18.53 -2.71
CA TYR A 142 20.23 18.25 -1.49
C TYR A 142 21.53 17.49 -1.70
N VAL A 143 21.67 16.78 -2.83
CA VAL A 143 22.86 15.99 -3.15
C VAL A 143 23.29 16.23 -4.59
N SER A 144 24.58 16.02 -4.88
CA SER A 144 25.12 16.12 -6.23
C SER A 144 24.55 15.00 -7.11
N PRO A 145 24.25 15.25 -8.40
CA PRO A 145 23.82 14.20 -9.31
C PRO A 145 24.79 13.01 -9.39
N ALA A 146 26.09 13.26 -9.20
CA ALA A 146 27.09 12.20 -9.18
C ALA A 146 26.95 11.25 -8.01
N ASP A 147 26.31 11.67 -6.92
CA ASP A 147 26.09 10.88 -5.70
C ASP A 147 24.72 10.24 -5.63
N LEU A 148 23.87 10.41 -6.65
CA LEU A 148 22.52 9.93 -6.67
C LEU A 148 22.37 8.79 -7.68
N TYR A 149 22.01 7.60 -7.17
CA TYR A 149 21.91 6.37 -7.97
C TYR A 149 20.49 5.85 -7.93
N PRO A 150 19.63 6.20 -8.93
CA PRO A 150 18.31 5.60 -9.01
C PRO A 150 18.43 4.11 -9.36
N TYR A 151 17.92 3.26 -8.50
CA TYR A 151 17.95 1.81 -8.66
C TYR A 151 16.71 1.30 -9.38
N SER A 152 15.57 1.86 -9.03
CA SER A 152 14.28 1.59 -9.67
C SER A 152 13.39 2.80 -9.53
N ILE A 153 12.14 2.69 -10.01
CA ILE A 153 11.19 3.80 -9.94
C ILE A 153 10.90 4.26 -8.49
N ASP A 154 11.01 3.34 -7.52
CA ASP A 154 10.72 3.60 -6.12
C ASP A 154 11.93 3.44 -5.18
N GLU A 155 13.12 3.19 -5.73
CA GLU A 155 14.34 3.01 -4.95
C GLU A 155 15.44 3.93 -5.44
N VAL A 156 16.12 4.60 -4.51
CA VAL A 156 17.23 5.50 -4.82
C VAL A 156 18.35 5.27 -3.79
N PHE A 157 19.59 5.10 -4.27
CA PHE A 157 20.76 5.07 -3.43
C PHE A 157 21.48 6.42 -3.50
N ILE A 158 21.81 6.96 -2.35
CA ILE A 158 22.49 8.25 -2.23
C ILE A 158 23.82 8.05 -1.51
N VAL A 159 24.88 8.52 -2.13
CA VAL A 159 26.19 8.59 -1.44
C VAL A 159 26.21 9.87 -0.64
N VAL A 160 26.19 9.73 0.69
CA VAL A 160 26.04 10.87 1.60
C VAL A 160 27.30 11.24 2.36
N THR A 161 28.44 10.63 2.02
CA THR A 161 29.72 10.86 2.72
C THR A 161 30.08 12.34 2.87
N GLY A 162 29.86 13.15 1.83
CA GLY A 162 30.10 14.58 1.84
C GLY A 162 28.92 15.44 2.26
N SER A 163 27.74 14.83 2.48
CA SER A 163 26.49 15.54 2.76
C SER A 163 25.99 15.36 4.19
N LEU A 164 26.62 14.47 4.96
CA LEU A 164 26.23 14.26 6.35
C LEU A 164 26.61 15.44 7.22
N PRO A 165 25.75 15.85 8.16
CA PRO A 165 26.14 16.86 9.15
C PRO A 165 27.30 16.34 9.99
N SER A 166 28.24 17.22 10.24
CA SER A 166 29.41 16.92 11.07
C SER A 166 29.00 16.78 12.54
#